data_d3fdbd192ef1efbcf356b2519b94ac27
#
_entry.id   d3fdbd192ef1efbcf356b2519b94ac27
#
_cell.length_a   1.000
_cell.length_b   1.000
_cell.length_c   1.000
_cell.angle_alpha   90.00
_cell.angle_beta   90.00
_cell.angle_gamma   90.00
#
_symmetry.space_group_name_H-M   'P 1'
#
loop_
_entity.id
_entity.type
_entity.pdbx_description
1 polymer ?
#
loop_
_entity_poly.entity_id
_entity_poly.type
_entity_poly.pdbx_seq_one_letter_code
_entity_poly.pdbx_strand_id
1 'polypeptide(L)'
;MESIIIIIIIIIFSPSKDGLRPSWKCFNYDEISRATNDFHQDNIVGKGGYAIVYKGTLNNGKNVAVKRLAKGNDAGEHKEKMFLTELGILGHVFHPNTAYLVGCCIDNGLYLIFDFYPNGSLSSALHGRNPKNLEWHLRYKIALGVARGLHYLHKCCRRRIIHRDIKASNVLLGPDFEPQISDFGLAKWLPKQWTHHSVLPIEGTFGYLAPEYFMHGIVDEKTDIFAYGVLLLEIITGKRPIDSSKQSLLLWAKPLITSGKIAQMADPNLKGIYEKDQLEKLVLVASYCVRQSAVWRPTMSEVLELLMDEEDIKSAKEENEVMQA
;
A
#
# COMPACT_ATOMS: atom_id res chain seq x y z
N MET A 1 16.70 18.39 12.11
CA MET A 1 17.89 17.67 11.61
C MET A 1 18.44 16.68 12.64
N GLU A 2 18.66 17.04 13.87
CA GLU A 2 19.15 16.10 14.92
C GLU A 2 18.24 14.90 15.12
N SER A 3 16.93 15.09 15.15
CA SER A 3 15.95 13.99 15.28
C SER A 3 16.01 12.99 14.12
N ILE A 4 16.28 13.46 12.91
CA ILE A 4 16.41 12.60 11.70
C ILE A 4 17.65 11.73 11.84
N ILE A 5 18.77 12.33 12.23
CA ILE A 5 20.05 11.62 12.42
C ILE A 5 19.90 10.55 13.51
N ILE A 6 19.26 10.87 14.62
CA ILE A 6 19.00 9.91 15.72
C ILE A 6 18.14 8.73 15.25
N ILE A 7 17.08 8.99 14.49
CA ILE A 7 16.21 7.90 13.96
C ILE A 7 16.99 7.05 12.97
N ILE A 8 17.77 7.64 12.08
CA ILE A 8 18.64 6.92 11.14
C ILE A 8 19.63 6.04 11.91
N ILE A 9 20.29 6.59 12.94
CA ILE A 9 21.22 5.85 13.79
C ILE A 9 20.50 4.69 14.49
N ILE A 10 19.36 4.92 15.12
CA ILE A 10 18.59 3.87 15.80
C ILE A 10 18.18 2.76 14.85
N ILE A 11 17.76 3.10 13.64
CA ILE A 11 17.35 2.09 12.64
C ILE A 11 18.56 1.31 12.12
N ILE A 12 19.69 1.98 11.83
CA ILE A 12 20.93 1.34 11.33
C ILE A 12 21.54 0.42 12.40
N PHE A 13 21.60 0.87 13.66
CA PHE A 13 22.28 0.14 14.73
C PHE A 13 21.36 -0.72 15.60
N SER A 14 20.05 -0.78 15.31
CA SER A 14 19.16 -1.75 16.00
C SER A 14 19.53 -3.17 15.55
N PRO A 15 20.04 -4.02 16.48
CA PRO A 15 20.41 -5.38 16.11
C PRO A 15 19.18 -6.14 15.60
N SER A 16 19.29 -6.70 14.40
CA SER A 16 18.31 -7.68 13.91
C SER A 16 18.50 -8.96 14.68
N LYS A 17 17.47 -9.42 15.39
CA LYS A 17 17.51 -10.74 16.04
C LYS A 17 17.53 -11.90 15.03
N ASP A 18 17.18 -11.65 13.78
CA ASP A 18 16.85 -12.70 12.82
C ASP A 18 17.72 -12.72 11.54
N GLY A 19 18.85 -12.01 11.49
CA GLY A 19 19.80 -12.12 10.34
C GLY A 19 19.24 -11.76 8.95
N LEU A 20 17.96 -11.52 8.80
CA LEU A 20 17.21 -11.38 7.55
C LEU A 20 16.92 -9.92 7.15
N ARG A 21 17.40 -8.93 7.91
CA ARG A 21 17.17 -7.53 7.53
C ARG A 21 18.11 -7.12 6.41
N PRO A 22 17.57 -6.67 5.28
CA PRO A 22 18.39 -6.07 4.25
C PRO A 22 19.08 -4.82 4.79
N SER A 23 20.37 -4.68 4.50
CA SER A 23 21.12 -3.47 4.83
C SER A 23 20.66 -2.33 3.92
N TRP A 24 19.80 -1.43 4.40
CA TRP A 24 19.55 -0.20 3.67
C TRP A 24 20.71 0.80 3.86
N LYS A 25 20.89 1.68 2.89
CA LYS A 25 22.07 2.53 2.74
C LYS A 25 21.70 4.01 2.90
N CYS A 26 22.57 4.79 3.56
CA CYS A 26 22.57 6.24 3.41
C CYS A 26 23.32 6.61 2.12
N PHE A 27 22.61 7.21 1.18
CA PHE A 27 23.16 7.72 -0.07
C PHE A 27 23.57 9.19 0.10
N ASN A 28 24.63 9.61 -0.58
CA ASN A 28 24.93 11.04 -0.72
C ASN A 28 24.14 11.64 -1.89
N TYR A 29 24.07 12.98 -1.94
CA TYR A 29 23.30 13.68 -2.98
C TYR A 29 23.80 13.39 -4.39
N ASP A 30 25.13 13.34 -4.60
CA ASP A 30 25.73 13.09 -5.91
C ASP A 30 25.40 11.68 -6.46
N GLU A 31 25.28 10.68 -5.58
CA GLU A 31 24.87 9.34 -6.00
C GLU A 31 23.45 9.33 -6.56
N ILE A 32 22.50 9.97 -5.86
CA ILE A 32 21.10 10.00 -6.29
C ILE A 32 20.86 10.97 -7.45
N SER A 33 21.60 12.07 -7.53
CA SER A 33 21.56 13.02 -8.63
C SER A 33 22.02 12.35 -9.93
N ARG A 34 23.18 11.68 -9.91
CA ARG A 34 23.66 10.91 -11.06
C ARG A 34 22.69 9.79 -11.44
N ALA A 35 22.19 9.02 -10.48
CA ALA A 35 21.25 7.94 -10.72
C ALA A 35 19.98 8.41 -11.47
N THR A 36 19.52 9.64 -11.21
CA THR A 36 18.31 10.23 -11.76
C THR A 36 18.55 11.20 -12.91
N ASN A 37 19.80 11.28 -13.41
CA ASN A 37 20.22 12.28 -14.41
C ASN A 37 19.83 13.70 -13.98
N ASP A 38 20.35 14.12 -12.81
CA ASP A 38 20.07 15.41 -12.16
C ASP A 38 18.56 15.69 -11.97
N PHE A 39 17.82 14.66 -11.58
CA PHE A 39 16.36 14.71 -11.41
C PHE A 39 15.65 15.20 -12.67
N HIS A 40 16.11 14.71 -13.83
CA HIS A 40 15.56 15.09 -15.13
C HIS A 40 14.06 14.82 -15.23
N GLN A 41 13.33 15.69 -15.92
CA GLN A 41 11.87 15.60 -16.02
C GLN A 41 11.37 14.31 -16.67
N ASP A 42 12.12 13.77 -17.65
CA ASP A 42 11.77 12.52 -18.34
C ASP A 42 11.83 11.29 -17.41
N ASN A 43 12.53 11.41 -16.28
CA ASN A 43 12.62 10.36 -15.28
C ASN A 43 11.49 10.43 -14.23
N ILE A 44 10.57 11.40 -14.32
CA ILE A 44 9.43 11.48 -13.41
C ILE A 44 8.48 10.33 -13.70
N VAL A 45 8.27 9.45 -12.70
CA VAL A 45 7.33 8.32 -12.75
C VAL A 45 6.10 8.54 -11.85
N GLY A 46 6.17 9.53 -10.95
CA GLY A 46 5.05 9.90 -10.09
C GLY A 46 5.17 11.34 -9.60
N LYS A 47 4.04 12.06 -9.52
CA LYS A 47 3.97 13.42 -8.97
C LYS A 47 2.74 13.53 -8.09
N GLY A 48 2.94 13.72 -6.80
CA GLY A 48 1.89 13.94 -5.80
C GLY A 48 1.99 15.32 -5.16
N GLY A 49 1.06 15.64 -4.24
CA GLY A 49 1.06 16.92 -3.54
C GLY A 49 2.29 17.14 -2.63
N TYR A 50 2.88 16.05 -2.13
CA TYR A 50 3.97 16.12 -1.15
C TYR A 50 5.32 15.64 -1.68
N ALA A 51 5.36 14.91 -2.79
CA ALA A 51 6.59 14.34 -3.32
C ALA A 51 6.54 14.18 -4.84
N ILE A 52 7.75 14.14 -5.43
CA ILE A 52 7.99 13.75 -6.82
C ILE A 52 8.84 12.48 -6.79
N VAL A 53 8.47 11.49 -7.58
CA VAL A 53 9.19 10.22 -7.68
C VAL A 53 9.89 10.14 -9.03
N TYR A 54 11.19 9.89 -9.00
CA TYR A 54 12.04 9.76 -10.17
C TYR A 54 12.51 8.31 -10.31
N LYS A 55 12.48 7.79 -11.53
CA LYS A 55 13.24 6.58 -11.86
C LYS A 55 14.72 6.90 -11.89
N GLY A 56 15.54 6.03 -11.32
CA GLY A 56 16.98 6.14 -11.33
C GLY A 56 17.63 4.79 -11.59
N THR A 57 18.90 4.82 -11.98
CA THR A 57 19.75 3.63 -12.11
C THR A 57 21.03 3.85 -11.30
N LEU A 58 21.26 3.04 -10.28
CA LEU A 58 22.47 3.09 -9.45
C LEU A 58 23.69 2.60 -10.23
N ASN A 59 24.89 2.92 -9.73
CA ASN A 59 26.15 2.53 -10.36
C ASN A 59 26.33 1.01 -10.55
N ASN A 60 25.64 0.19 -9.77
CA ASN A 60 25.61 -1.27 -9.88
C ASN A 60 24.57 -1.79 -10.90
N GLY A 61 23.93 -0.91 -11.66
CA GLY A 61 22.89 -1.24 -12.64
C GLY A 61 21.50 -1.47 -12.04
N LYS A 62 21.33 -1.37 -10.70
CA LYS A 62 20.03 -1.56 -10.05
C LYS A 62 19.11 -0.37 -10.35
N ASN A 63 17.90 -0.64 -10.86
CA ASN A 63 16.85 0.37 -11.01
C ASN A 63 16.20 0.68 -9.65
N VAL A 64 16.02 1.96 -9.37
CA VAL A 64 15.43 2.48 -8.14
C VAL A 64 14.37 3.54 -8.43
N ALA A 65 13.49 3.75 -7.46
CA ALA A 65 12.59 4.90 -7.42
C ALA A 65 13.05 5.86 -6.32
N VAL A 66 13.41 7.09 -6.70
CA VAL A 66 13.85 8.14 -5.77
C VAL A 66 12.68 9.07 -5.49
N LYS A 67 12.08 8.93 -4.32
CA LYS A 67 11.00 9.79 -3.81
C LYS A 67 11.61 11.03 -3.16
N ARG A 68 11.50 12.17 -3.84
CA ARG A 68 11.95 13.48 -3.36
C ARG A 68 10.79 14.23 -2.73
N LEU A 69 10.91 14.61 -1.46
CA LEU A 69 9.89 15.44 -0.82
C LEU A 69 10.02 16.89 -1.34
N ALA A 70 8.88 17.48 -1.69
CA ALA A 70 8.85 18.83 -2.27
C ALA A 70 9.37 19.89 -1.29
N LYS A 71 10.21 20.81 -1.75
CA LYS A 71 10.61 22.00 -1.00
C LYS A 71 9.43 22.98 -0.96
N GLY A 72 9.06 23.53 0.21
CA GLY A 72 8.01 24.54 0.32
C GLY A 72 7.97 25.14 1.72
N ASN A 73 7.73 26.45 1.81
CA ASN A 73 7.95 27.26 3.00
C ASN A 73 6.93 27.04 4.14
N ASP A 74 5.67 26.66 3.85
CA ASP A 74 4.62 26.55 4.88
C ASP A 74 4.28 25.12 5.31
N ALA A 75 4.81 24.10 4.64
CA ALA A 75 4.53 22.70 4.92
C ALA A 75 5.78 21.90 5.35
N GLY A 76 6.87 22.59 5.76
CA GLY A 76 8.16 21.96 6.07
C GLY A 76 8.04 20.90 7.18
N GLU A 77 7.42 21.28 8.28
CA GLU A 77 7.26 20.43 9.46
C GLU A 77 6.39 19.19 9.20
N HIS A 78 5.33 19.36 8.45
CA HIS A 78 4.45 18.23 8.07
C HIS A 78 5.17 17.23 7.15
N LYS A 79 5.93 17.70 6.18
CA LYS A 79 6.71 16.86 5.26
C LYS A 79 7.84 16.12 5.96
N GLU A 80 8.56 16.81 6.85
CA GLU A 80 9.58 16.18 7.69
C GLU A 80 8.98 15.06 8.55
N LYS A 81 7.82 15.32 9.15
CA LYS A 81 7.07 14.31 9.92
C LYS A 81 6.66 13.11 9.05
N MET A 82 6.16 13.33 7.84
CA MET A 82 5.84 12.25 6.90
C MET A 82 7.08 11.42 6.54
N PHE A 83 8.20 12.10 6.23
CA PHE A 83 9.47 11.44 5.93
C PHE A 83 9.93 10.57 7.10
N LEU A 84 9.95 11.11 8.31
CA LEU A 84 10.35 10.40 9.52
C LEU A 84 9.42 9.22 9.82
N THR A 85 8.13 9.40 9.62
CA THR A 85 7.14 8.33 9.78
C THR A 85 7.41 7.20 8.80
N GLU A 86 7.56 7.51 7.51
CA GLU A 86 7.78 6.52 6.46
C GLU A 86 9.12 5.80 6.65
N LEU A 87 10.21 6.54 6.92
CA LEU A 87 11.53 6.00 7.21
C LEU A 87 11.50 5.10 8.46
N GLY A 88 10.89 5.59 9.54
CA GLY A 88 10.81 4.85 10.81
C GLY A 88 10.03 3.54 10.68
N ILE A 89 8.95 3.51 9.92
CA ILE A 89 8.14 2.31 9.70
C ILE A 89 8.86 1.35 8.77
N LEU A 90 9.30 1.81 7.60
CA LEU A 90 9.92 0.96 6.58
C LEU A 90 11.26 0.37 7.01
N GLY A 91 11.96 1.03 7.94
CA GLY A 91 13.15 0.45 8.57
C GLY A 91 12.87 -0.84 9.40
N HIS A 92 11.59 -1.16 9.66
CA HIS A 92 11.16 -2.32 10.45
C HIS A 92 10.17 -3.22 9.72
N VAL A 93 9.80 -2.89 8.48
CA VAL A 93 8.85 -3.63 7.66
C VAL A 93 9.61 -4.37 6.57
N PHE A 94 9.43 -5.68 6.52
CA PHE A 94 9.99 -6.53 5.49
C PHE A 94 9.02 -7.65 5.15
N HIS A 95 8.38 -7.56 3.99
CA HIS A 95 7.42 -8.55 3.52
C HIS A 95 7.33 -8.49 1.98
N PRO A 96 7.10 -9.62 1.29
CA PRO A 96 6.97 -9.65 -0.17
C PRO A 96 5.93 -8.69 -0.75
N ASN A 97 4.90 -8.35 0.02
CA ASN A 97 3.82 -7.45 -0.40
C ASN A 97 3.91 -6.04 0.23
N THR A 98 5.10 -5.61 0.64
CA THR A 98 5.38 -4.24 1.07
C THR A 98 6.55 -3.66 0.30
N ALA A 99 6.47 -2.38 -0.08
CA ALA A 99 7.52 -1.71 -0.83
C ALA A 99 8.85 -1.72 -0.07
N TYR A 100 9.90 -2.13 -0.75
CA TYR A 100 11.22 -2.29 -0.18
C TYR A 100 12.00 -0.97 -0.19
N LEU A 101 12.42 -0.53 1.00
CA LEU A 101 13.28 0.62 1.18
C LEU A 101 14.74 0.22 0.96
N VAL A 102 15.38 0.77 -0.08
CA VAL A 102 16.81 0.57 -0.40
C VAL A 102 17.68 1.48 0.44
N GLY A 103 17.19 2.69 0.77
CA GLY A 103 17.91 3.64 1.59
C GLY A 103 17.28 5.02 1.62
N CYS A 104 18.02 5.97 2.17
CA CYS A 104 17.63 7.38 2.21
C CYS A 104 18.82 8.30 1.90
N CYS A 105 18.51 9.58 1.57
CA CYS A 105 19.47 10.66 1.52
C CYS A 105 18.86 11.88 2.20
N ILE A 106 19.64 12.56 3.03
CA ILE A 106 19.24 13.79 3.73
C ILE A 106 20.06 15.01 3.28
N ASP A 107 21.01 14.81 2.37
CA ASP A 107 21.81 15.89 1.80
C ASP A 107 20.97 16.66 0.78
N ASN A 108 20.96 17.99 0.87
CA ASN A 108 20.21 18.90 -0.02
C ASN A 108 18.68 18.63 -0.11
N GLY A 109 18.13 17.94 0.89
CA GLY A 109 16.69 17.62 0.96
C GLY A 109 16.41 16.28 1.61
N LEU A 110 15.17 15.82 1.49
CA LEU A 110 14.73 14.56 2.05
C LEU A 110 14.34 13.60 0.92
N TYR A 111 15.04 12.47 0.83
CA TYR A 111 14.85 11.49 -0.23
C TYR A 111 14.72 10.09 0.36
N LEU A 112 13.74 9.33 -0.10
CA LEU A 112 13.63 7.90 0.14
C LEU A 112 13.89 7.16 -1.16
N ILE A 113 14.70 6.12 -1.10
CA ILE A 113 15.11 5.32 -2.25
C ILE A 113 14.48 3.93 -2.12
N PHE A 114 13.64 3.56 -3.08
CA PHE A 114 12.92 2.30 -3.13
C PHE A 114 13.39 1.45 -4.30
N ASP A 115 13.09 0.16 -4.28
CA ASP A 115 13.12 -0.65 -5.48
C ASP A 115 12.17 -0.07 -6.54
N PHE A 116 12.54 -0.21 -7.81
CA PHE A 116 11.70 0.26 -8.91
C PHE A 116 10.72 -0.83 -9.36
N TYR A 117 9.45 -0.50 -9.37
CA TYR A 117 8.36 -1.39 -9.78
C TYR A 117 7.93 -1.09 -11.22
N PRO A 118 8.32 -1.93 -12.21
CA PRO A 118 8.23 -1.58 -13.63
C PRO A 118 6.80 -1.56 -14.17
N ASN A 119 5.87 -2.23 -13.50
CA ASN A 119 4.47 -2.24 -13.91
C ASN A 119 3.66 -1.04 -13.37
N GLY A 120 4.32 -0.13 -12.63
CA GLY A 120 3.70 1.08 -12.07
C GLY A 120 2.75 0.77 -10.92
N SER A 121 1.73 1.61 -10.72
CA SER A 121 0.70 1.38 -9.71
C SER A 121 -0.51 0.64 -10.27
N LEU A 122 -1.26 -0.02 -9.39
CA LEU A 122 -2.55 -0.63 -9.73
C LEU A 122 -3.52 0.40 -10.31
N SER A 123 -3.51 1.64 -9.79
CA SER A 123 -4.32 2.73 -10.35
C SER A 123 -3.94 3.04 -11.81
N SER A 124 -2.65 3.04 -12.15
CA SER A 124 -2.22 3.24 -13.54
C SER A 124 -2.57 2.05 -14.43
N ALA A 125 -2.56 0.83 -13.90
CA ALA A 125 -2.95 -0.38 -14.62
C ALA A 125 -4.45 -0.43 -14.92
N LEU A 126 -5.29 0.01 -13.96
CA LEU A 126 -6.76 0.01 -14.12
C LEU A 126 -7.28 1.23 -14.90
N HIS A 127 -6.68 2.42 -14.66
CA HIS A 127 -7.28 3.70 -15.04
C HIS A 127 -6.35 4.62 -15.85
N GLY A 128 -5.14 4.18 -16.20
CA GLY A 128 -4.16 4.96 -16.94
C GLY A 128 -4.64 5.32 -18.35
N ARG A 129 -3.88 6.19 -19.06
CA ARG A 129 -4.18 6.55 -20.46
C ARG A 129 -4.15 5.35 -21.41
N ASN A 130 -3.27 4.39 -21.11
CA ASN A 130 -3.20 3.08 -21.77
C ASN A 130 -3.34 2.02 -20.69
N PRO A 131 -4.57 1.73 -20.21
CA PRO A 131 -4.77 0.75 -19.18
C PRO A 131 -4.22 -0.59 -19.67
N LYS A 132 -3.40 -1.23 -18.85
CA LYS A 132 -2.99 -2.61 -19.12
C LYS A 132 -4.27 -3.44 -19.04
N ASN A 133 -4.45 -4.34 -20.02
CA ASN A 133 -5.54 -5.30 -19.90
C ASN A 133 -5.20 -6.25 -18.77
N LEU A 134 -5.55 -5.84 -17.53
CA LEU A 134 -5.26 -6.59 -16.33
C LEU A 134 -6.21 -7.77 -16.27
N GLU A 135 -5.72 -8.94 -16.70
CA GLU A 135 -6.47 -10.20 -16.73
C GLU A 135 -6.93 -10.61 -15.34
N TRP A 136 -7.97 -11.45 -15.27
CA TRP A 136 -8.59 -11.83 -14.01
C TRP A 136 -7.62 -12.48 -13.01
N HIS A 137 -6.79 -13.39 -13.45
CA HIS A 137 -5.84 -14.07 -12.58
C HIS A 137 -4.84 -13.08 -11.91
N LEU A 138 -4.44 -12.02 -12.62
CA LEU A 138 -3.59 -10.96 -12.06
C LEU A 138 -4.38 -10.11 -11.04
N ARG A 139 -5.66 -9.84 -11.30
CA ARG A 139 -6.51 -9.11 -10.35
C ARG A 139 -6.68 -9.87 -9.05
N TYR A 140 -6.91 -11.19 -9.14
CA TYR A 140 -7.03 -12.05 -7.97
C TYR A 140 -5.71 -12.15 -7.20
N LYS A 141 -4.59 -12.36 -7.91
CA LYS A 141 -3.24 -12.31 -7.34
C LYS A 141 -2.97 -11.02 -6.59
N ILE A 142 -3.31 -9.87 -7.19
CA ILE A 142 -3.13 -8.55 -6.58
C ILE A 142 -4.01 -8.41 -5.32
N ALA A 143 -5.27 -8.80 -5.39
CA ALA A 143 -6.16 -8.76 -4.23
C ALA A 143 -5.59 -9.59 -3.06
N LEU A 144 -5.18 -10.82 -3.32
CA LEU A 144 -4.62 -11.72 -2.31
C LEU A 144 -3.30 -11.22 -1.74
N GLY A 145 -2.39 -10.72 -2.59
CA GLY A 145 -1.10 -10.19 -2.13
C GLY A 145 -1.25 -8.93 -1.27
N VAL A 146 -2.19 -8.02 -1.59
CA VAL A 146 -2.51 -6.88 -0.71
C VAL A 146 -3.06 -7.35 0.63
N ALA A 147 -3.92 -8.39 0.65
CA ALA A 147 -4.41 -8.97 1.90
C ALA A 147 -3.27 -9.55 2.75
N ARG A 148 -2.31 -10.27 2.15
CA ARG A 148 -1.12 -10.79 2.83
C ARG A 148 -0.27 -9.67 3.43
N GLY A 149 -0.03 -8.59 2.66
CA GLY A 149 0.69 -7.41 3.13
C GLY A 149 0.00 -6.74 4.32
N LEU A 150 -1.32 -6.53 4.27
CA LEU A 150 -2.09 -5.95 5.38
C LEU A 150 -2.11 -6.88 6.60
N HIS A 151 -2.25 -8.18 6.40
CA HIS A 151 -2.17 -9.15 7.51
C HIS A 151 -0.82 -9.06 8.22
N TYR A 152 0.28 -8.99 7.46
CA TYR A 152 1.62 -8.80 8.01
C TYR A 152 1.72 -7.51 8.84
N LEU A 153 1.25 -6.38 8.33
CA LEU A 153 1.28 -5.09 9.04
C LEU A 153 0.46 -5.12 10.32
N HIS A 154 -0.71 -5.76 10.30
CA HIS A 154 -1.64 -5.78 11.43
C HIS A 154 -1.28 -6.82 12.49
N LYS A 155 -0.69 -7.97 12.12
CA LYS A 155 -0.53 -9.13 13.02
C LYS A 155 0.91 -9.57 13.22
N CYS A 156 1.74 -9.56 12.18
CA CYS A 156 3.08 -10.16 12.23
C CYS A 156 4.16 -9.16 12.69
N CYS A 157 3.97 -7.86 12.48
CA CYS A 157 4.89 -6.84 12.95
C CYS A 157 4.97 -6.81 14.49
N ARG A 158 6.19 -6.59 15.02
CA ARG A 158 6.41 -6.42 16.46
C ARG A 158 5.47 -5.36 17.08
N ARG A 159 5.23 -4.27 16.36
CA ARG A 159 4.22 -3.25 16.67
C ARG A 159 3.23 -3.22 15.53
N ARG A 160 1.95 -3.26 15.85
CA ARG A 160 0.86 -3.18 14.88
C ARG A 160 0.95 -1.87 14.09
N ILE A 161 0.90 -1.97 12.77
CA ILE A 161 0.98 -0.83 11.86
C ILE A 161 -0.36 -0.68 11.16
N ILE A 162 -0.94 0.52 11.24
CA ILE A 162 -2.13 0.90 10.48
C ILE A 162 -1.67 1.84 9.37
N HIS A 163 -1.96 1.50 8.11
CA HIS A 163 -1.46 2.22 6.94
C HIS A 163 -2.17 3.57 6.71
N ARG A 164 -3.49 3.60 6.87
CA ARG A 164 -4.39 4.76 6.76
C ARG A 164 -4.61 5.34 5.35
N ASP A 165 -3.87 4.90 4.34
CA ASP A 165 -4.04 5.37 2.96
C ASP A 165 -3.94 4.21 1.94
N ILE A 166 -4.63 3.10 2.22
CA ILE A 166 -4.76 1.98 1.29
C ILE A 166 -5.63 2.40 0.12
N LYS A 167 -5.05 2.33 -1.09
CA LYS A 167 -5.70 2.72 -2.36
C LYS A 167 -4.92 2.19 -3.55
N ALA A 168 -5.54 2.15 -4.73
CA ALA A 168 -4.91 1.60 -5.93
C ALA A 168 -3.61 2.32 -6.37
N SER A 169 -3.46 3.62 -6.09
CA SER A 169 -2.21 4.34 -6.41
C SER A 169 -1.05 4.00 -5.47
N ASN A 170 -1.33 3.47 -4.28
CA ASN A 170 -0.34 3.05 -3.30
C ASN A 170 -0.05 1.54 -3.33
N VAL A 171 -0.62 0.81 -4.30
CA VAL A 171 -0.27 -0.58 -4.61
C VAL A 171 0.59 -0.56 -5.87
N LEU A 172 1.89 -0.80 -5.72
CA LEU A 172 2.85 -0.89 -6.82
C LEU A 172 2.94 -2.33 -7.32
N LEU A 173 3.26 -2.51 -8.60
CA LEU A 173 3.26 -3.81 -9.26
C LEU A 173 4.67 -4.19 -9.71
N GLY A 174 5.17 -5.28 -9.16
CA GLY A 174 6.46 -5.89 -9.51
C GLY A 174 6.51 -6.42 -10.96
N PRO A 175 7.65 -6.99 -11.39
CA PRO A 175 7.80 -7.51 -12.76
C PRO A 175 6.75 -8.56 -13.13
N ASP A 176 6.37 -9.40 -12.19
CA ASP A 176 5.39 -10.48 -12.27
C ASP A 176 4.00 -10.09 -11.75
N PHE A 177 3.74 -8.77 -11.63
CA PHE A 177 2.52 -8.19 -11.05
C PHE A 177 2.30 -8.53 -9.55
N GLU A 178 3.34 -8.96 -8.83
CA GLU A 178 3.25 -9.07 -7.37
C GLU A 178 3.00 -7.69 -6.76
N PRO A 179 1.92 -7.51 -5.94
CA PRO A 179 1.58 -6.21 -5.39
C PRO A 179 2.45 -5.84 -4.20
N GLN A 180 2.80 -4.57 -4.11
CA GLN A 180 3.61 -3.99 -3.05
C GLN A 180 2.89 -2.78 -2.45
N ILE A 181 2.48 -2.87 -1.18
CA ILE A 181 1.90 -1.74 -0.45
C ILE A 181 3.00 -0.69 -0.24
N SER A 182 2.74 0.55 -0.62
CA SER A 182 3.70 1.66 -0.59
C SER A 182 3.09 2.92 0.04
N ASP A 183 3.93 3.93 0.28
CA ASP A 183 3.57 5.24 0.84
C ASP A 183 3.05 5.17 2.29
N PHE A 184 3.97 4.90 3.21
CA PHE A 184 3.72 4.80 4.65
C PHE A 184 3.75 6.16 5.38
N GLY A 185 3.72 7.28 4.64
CA GLY A 185 3.81 8.63 5.22
C GLY A 185 2.71 8.97 6.22
N LEU A 186 1.53 8.37 6.09
CA LEU A 186 0.41 8.53 7.02
C LEU A 186 0.29 7.38 8.05
N ALA A 187 1.12 6.35 7.95
CA ALA A 187 0.97 5.16 8.78
C ALA A 187 1.20 5.43 10.27
N LYS A 188 0.62 4.61 11.13
CA LYS A 188 0.71 4.72 12.59
C LYS A 188 1.07 3.39 13.23
N TRP A 189 1.98 3.46 14.18
CA TRP A 189 2.18 2.37 15.13
C TRP A 189 1.14 2.43 16.24
N LEU A 190 0.46 1.31 16.45
CA LEU A 190 -0.42 1.15 17.60
C LEU A 190 0.17 0.13 18.59
N PRO A 191 0.31 0.49 19.87
CA PRO A 191 0.65 -0.48 20.91
C PRO A 191 -0.36 -1.63 20.92
N LYS A 192 0.08 -2.87 21.20
CA LYS A 192 -0.79 -4.06 21.17
C LYS A 192 -1.98 -3.95 22.14
N GLN A 193 -1.79 -3.26 23.27
CA GLN A 193 -2.83 -3.03 24.29
C GLN A 193 -3.87 -1.97 23.90
N TRP A 194 -3.63 -1.18 22.84
CA TRP A 194 -4.58 -0.16 22.40
C TRP A 194 -5.53 -0.74 21.36
N THR A 195 -6.83 -0.55 21.56
CA THR A 195 -7.85 -0.99 20.61
C THR A 195 -7.97 -0.03 19.44
N HIS A 196 -7.81 1.27 19.69
CA HIS A 196 -7.89 2.34 18.68
C HIS A 196 -7.06 3.55 19.10
N HIS A 197 -6.87 4.48 18.18
CA HIS A 197 -6.23 5.77 18.42
C HIS A 197 -7.05 6.89 17.76
N SER A 198 -7.13 8.07 18.39
CA SER A 198 -7.74 9.24 17.76
C SER A 198 -6.68 10.09 17.07
N VAL A 199 -6.91 10.42 15.80
CA VAL A 199 -5.98 11.16 14.94
C VAL A 199 -6.68 12.34 14.28
N LEU A 200 -6.12 13.53 14.48
CA LEU A 200 -6.52 14.76 13.79
C LEU A 200 -5.27 15.47 13.28
N PRO A 201 -5.33 16.14 12.12
CA PRO A 201 -6.48 16.20 11.20
C PRO A 201 -6.76 14.88 10.50
N ILE A 202 -7.97 14.75 9.90
CA ILE A 202 -8.31 13.61 9.05
C ILE A 202 -7.51 13.72 7.76
N GLU A 203 -6.72 12.71 7.49
CA GLU A 203 -5.86 12.59 6.30
C GLU A 203 -6.16 11.28 5.57
N GLY A 204 -5.84 11.21 4.28
CA GLY A 204 -6.08 10.05 3.44
C GLY A 204 -6.85 10.39 2.18
N THR A 205 -7.31 9.38 1.46
CA THR A 205 -7.91 9.55 0.14
C THR A 205 -9.42 9.40 0.20
N PHE A 206 -10.14 10.45 -0.20
CA PHE A 206 -11.60 10.43 -0.26
C PHE A 206 -12.09 9.30 -1.16
N GLY A 207 -13.13 8.60 -0.71
CA GLY A 207 -13.65 7.39 -1.35
C GLY A 207 -13.15 6.08 -0.72
N TYR A 208 -12.00 6.10 -0.01
CA TYR A 208 -11.47 4.96 0.75
C TYR A 208 -11.58 5.14 2.26
N LEU A 209 -11.92 6.34 2.74
CA LEU A 209 -11.98 6.65 4.17
C LEU A 209 -13.10 5.88 4.86
N ALA A 210 -12.75 5.17 5.93
CA ALA A 210 -13.71 4.48 6.78
C ALA A 210 -14.60 5.49 7.52
N PRO A 211 -15.90 5.18 7.74
CA PRO A 211 -16.85 6.12 8.36
C PRO A 211 -16.41 6.62 9.75
N GLU A 212 -15.95 5.74 10.63
CA GLU A 212 -15.47 6.09 11.97
C GLU A 212 -14.21 6.95 11.94
N TYR A 213 -13.35 6.75 10.95
CA TYR A 213 -12.18 7.59 10.77
C TYR A 213 -12.58 8.97 10.26
N PHE A 214 -13.45 9.04 9.24
CA PHE A 214 -13.89 10.30 8.66
C PHE A 214 -14.69 11.15 9.66
N MET A 215 -15.57 10.52 10.47
CA MET A 215 -16.46 11.23 11.39
C MET A 215 -15.82 11.56 12.75
N HIS A 216 -14.91 10.72 13.23
CA HIS A 216 -14.44 10.76 14.61
C HIS A 216 -12.92 10.69 14.75
N GLY A 217 -12.16 10.55 13.65
CA GLY A 217 -10.72 10.39 13.70
C GLY A 217 -10.26 9.05 14.30
N ILE A 218 -11.17 8.09 14.51
CA ILE A 218 -10.85 6.79 15.11
C ILE A 218 -10.09 5.94 14.10
N VAL A 219 -8.90 5.49 14.51
CA VAL A 219 -7.97 4.69 13.68
C VAL A 219 -7.67 3.37 14.39
N ASP A 220 -7.91 2.27 13.69
CA ASP A 220 -7.51 0.92 14.06
C ASP A 220 -7.32 0.05 12.80
N GLU A 221 -7.16 -1.27 12.96
CA GLU A 221 -7.06 -2.21 11.83
C GLU A 221 -8.27 -2.13 10.89
N LYS A 222 -9.46 -1.85 11.44
CA LYS A 222 -10.71 -1.81 10.68
C LYS A 222 -10.78 -0.64 9.71
N THR A 223 -9.97 0.41 9.94
CA THR A 223 -9.79 1.53 9.01
C THR A 223 -9.16 1.05 7.69
N ASP A 224 -8.06 0.29 7.75
CA ASP A 224 -7.42 -0.28 6.57
C ASP A 224 -8.28 -1.35 5.89
N ILE A 225 -9.01 -2.14 6.68
CA ILE A 225 -9.92 -3.17 6.17
C ILE A 225 -11.05 -2.55 5.33
N PHE A 226 -11.61 -1.42 5.78
CA PHE A 226 -12.60 -0.72 4.97
C PHE A 226 -12.02 -0.24 3.64
N ALA A 227 -10.85 0.40 3.69
CA ALA A 227 -10.16 0.86 2.49
C ALA A 227 -9.81 -0.31 1.54
N TYR A 228 -9.40 -1.45 2.08
CA TYR A 228 -9.18 -2.68 1.32
C TYR A 228 -10.47 -3.18 0.66
N GLY A 229 -11.61 -3.15 1.34
CA GLY A 229 -12.90 -3.50 0.74
C GLY A 229 -13.26 -2.62 -0.46
N VAL A 230 -12.99 -1.31 -0.38
CA VAL A 230 -13.17 -0.38 -1.52
C VAL A 230 -12.20 -0.73 -2.65
N LEU A 231 -10.94 -1.03 -2.33
CA LEU A 231 -9.94 -1.46 -3.30
C LEU A 231 -10.35 -2.75 -4.02
N LEU A 232 -10.94 -3.71 -3.32
CA LEU A 232 -11.49 -4.93 -3.93
C LEU A 232 -12.58 -4.61 -4.95
N LEU A 233 -13.52 -3.73 -4.60
CA LEU A 233 -14.56 -3.30 -5.55
C LEU A 233 -13.96 -2.61 -6.77
N GLU A 234 -12.92 -1.78 -6.59
CA GLU A 234 -12.19 -1.14 -7.68
C GLU A 234 -11.51 -2.16 -8.60
N ILE A 235 -10.85 -3.20 -8.04
CA ILE A 235 -10.22 -4.30 -8.78
C ILE A 235 -11.25 -5.09 -9.59
N ILE A 236 -12.39 -5.43 -8.98
CA ILE A 236 -13.45 -6.21 -9.59
C ILE A 236 -14.08 -5.46 -10.77
N THR A 237 -14.40 -4.19 -10.55
CA THR A 237 -15.26 -3.41 -11.45
C THR A 237 -14.51 -2.58 -12.48
N GLY A 238 -13.22 -2.34 -12.27
CA GLY A 238 -12.46 -1.36 -13.06
C GLY A 238 -12.94 0.09 -12.87
N LYS A 239 -13.83 0.35 -11.89
CA LYS A 239 -14.38 1.69 -11.62
C LYS A 239 -13.59 2.38 -10.50
N ARG A 240 -13.43 3.70 -10.62
CA ARG A 240 -12.84 4.50 -9.53
C ARG A 240 -13.76 4.56 -8.31
N PRO A 241 -13.22 4.65 -7.08
CA PRO A 241 -14.02 4.80 -5.85
C PRO A 241 -14.96 6.00 -5.87
N ILE A 242 -14.52 7.08 -6.49
CA ILE A 242 -15.34 8.25 -6.86
C ILE A 242 -15.07 8.54 -8.35
N ASP A 243 -16.12 8.55 -9.13
CA ASP A 243 -16.02 8.85 -10.57
C ASP A 243 -15.99 10.36 -10.87
N SER A 244 -15.86 10.70 -12.14
CA SER A 244 -15.86 12.10 -12.61
C SER A 244 -17.17 12.85 -12.32
N SER A 245 -18.27 12.13 -12.16
CA SER A 245 -19.60 12.66 -11.80
C SER A 245 -19.80 12.72 -10.27
N LYS A 246 -18.75 12.48 -9.49
CA LYS A 246 -18.77 12.39 -8.02
C LYS A 246 -19.67 11.28 -7.46
N GLN A 247 -19.96 10.27 -8.25
CA GLN A 247 -20.71 9.09 -7.80
C GLN A 247 -19.79 8.13 -7.06
N SER A 248 -20.29 7.56 -5.97
CA SER A 248 -19.56 6.61 -5.14
C SER A 248 -19.71 5.19 -5.66
N LEU A 249 -18.58 4.49 -5.83
CA LEU A 249 -18.52 3.07 -6.17
C LEU A 249 -19.30 2.22 -5.15
N LEU A 250 -19.22 2.54 -3.87
CA LEU A 250 -19.94 1.82 -2.81
C LEU A 250 -21.47 1.93 -2.99
N LEU A 251 -21.96 3.14 -3.30
CA LEU A 251 -23.39 3.35 -3.53
C LEU A 251 -23.88 2.63 -4.78
N TRP A 252 -23.05 2.56 -5.82
CA TRP A 252 -23.36 1.83 -7.03
C TRP A 252 -23.33 0.30 -6.82
N ALA A 253 -22.35 -0.22 -6.07
CA ALA A 253 -22.17 -1.65 -5.85
C ALA A 253 -23.23 -2.26 -4.91
N LYS A 254 -23.65 -1.50 -3.87
CA LYS A 254 -24.53 -1.97 -2.81
C LYS A 254 -25.81 -2.67 -3.32
N PRO A 255 -26.62 -2.08 -4.23
CA PRO A 255 -27.83 -2.76 -4.73
C PRO A 255 -27.52 -4.01 -5.53
N LEU A 256 -26.41 -4.08 -6.25
CA LEU A 256 -25.99 -5.26 -7.02
C LEU A 256 -25.61 -6.42 -6.08
N ILE A 257 -24.86 -6.13 -5.03
CA ILE A 257 -24.50 -7.10 -3.99
C ILE A 257 -25.75 -7.62 -3.31
N THR A 258 -26.65 -6.73 -2.87
CA THR A 258 -27.87 -7.10 -2.14
C THR A 258 -28.83 -7.94 -2.99
N SER A 259 -28.90 -7.71 -4.29
CA SER A 259 -29.75 -8.47 -5.22
C SER A 259 -29.08 -9.70 -5.83
N GLY A 260 -27.83 -10.01 -5.43
CA GLY A 260 -27.08 -11.16 -5.97
C GLY A 260 -26.65 -11.00 -7.44
N LYS A 261 -26.72 -9.79 -8.01
CA LYS A 261 -26.34 -9.50 -9.39
C LYS A 261 -24.83 -9.32 -9.57
N ILE A 262 -24.04 -10.24 -9.00
CA ILE A 262 -22.59 -10.15 -8.90
C ILE A 262 -21.91 -10.07 -10.28
N ALA A 263 -22.38 -10.85 -11.25
CA ALA A 263 -21.83 -10.85 -12.61
C ALA A 263 -21.89 -9.46 -13.29
N GLN A 264 -22.87 -8.60 -12.92
CA GLN A 264 -22.96 -7.22 -13.45
C GLN A 264 -21.90 -6.28 -12.85
N MET A 265 -21.19 -6.71 -11.82
CA MET A 265 -20.12 -5.94 -11.21
C MET A 265 -18.77 -6.13 -11.92
N ALA A 266 -18.58 -7.23 -12.64
CA ALA A 266 -17.34 -7.53 -13.33
C ALA A 266 -17.00 -6.43 -14.35
N ASP A 267 -15.73 -6.02 -14.39
CA ASP A 267 -15.22 -5.03 -15.35
C ASP A 267 -15.54 -5.49 -16.79
N PRO A 268 -16.22 -4.67 -17.60
CA PRO A 268 -16.51 -4.98 -19.00
C PRO A 268 -15.25 -5.29 -19.83
N ASN A 269 -14.10 -4.73 -19.45
CA ASN A 269 -12.82 -5.00 -20.13
C ASN A 269 -12.35 -6.44 -19.98
N LEU A 270 -12.85 -7.19 -19.00
CA LEU A 270 -12.61 -8.62 -18.86
C LEU A 270 -13.36 -9.46 -19.89
N LYS A 271 -14.34 -8.88 -20.61
CA LYS A 271 -15.13 -9.55 -21.66
C LYS A 271 -15.75 -10.88 -21.22
N GLY A 272 -16.08 -10.98 -19.92
CA GLY A 272 -16.63 -12.21 -19.31
C GLY A 272 -15.58 -13.29 -18.99
N ILE A 273 -14.29 -13.00 -19.16
CA ILE A 273 -13.20 -13.94 -18.87
C ILE A 273 -12.78 -13.74 -17.40
N TYR A 274 -13.37 -14.49 -16.50
CA TYR A 274 -13.05 -14.51 -15.07
C TYR A 274 -13.54 -15.81 -14.43
N GLU A 275 -12.90 -16.20 -13.32
CA GLU A 275 -13.33 -17.34 -12.51
C GLU A 275 -14.49 -16.92 -11.60
N LYS A 276 -15.67 -17.56 -11.79
CA LYS A 276 -16.90 -17.16 -11.12
C LYS A 276 -16.79 -17.27 -9.60
N ASP A 277 -16.25 -18.37 -9.11
CA ASP A 277 -16.11 -18.62 -7.66
C ASP A 277 -15.17 -17.59 -7.01
N GLN A 278 -14.07 -17.24 -7.67
CA GLN A 278 -13.17 -16.20 -7.20
C GLN A 278 -13.84 -14.83 -7.21
N LEU A 279 -14.63 -14.50 -8.24
CA LEU A 279 -15.40 -13.25 -8.27
C LEU A 279 -16.38 -13.19 -7.10
N GLU A 280 -17.12 -14.26 -6.84
CA GLU A 280 -18.07 -14.35 -5.72
C GLU A 280 -17.36 -14.21 -4.37
N LYS A 281 -16.19 -14.87 -4.17
CA LYS A 281 -15.36 -14.71 -2.98
C LYS A 281 -14.91 -13.26 -2.79
N LEU A 282 -14.38 -12.61 -3.84
CA LEU A 282 -13.91 -11.21 -3.74
C LEU A 282 -15.07 -10.25 -3.40
N VAL A 283 -16.24 -10.42 -4.01
CA VAL A 283 -17.43 -9.60 -3.73
C VAL A 283 -17.92 -9.82 -2.29
N LEU A 284 -17.94 -11.07 -1.83
CA LEU A 284 -18.33 -11.40 -0.45
C LEU A 284 -17.40 -10.71 0.56
N VAL A 285 -16.08 -10.86 0.39
CA VAL A 285 -15.08 -10.24 1.25
C VAL A 285 -15.20 -8.71 1.21
N ALA A 286 -15.31 -8.12 0.01
CA ALA A 286 -15.52 -6.69 -0.14
C ALA A 286 -16.76 -6.22 0.63
N SER A 287 -17.87 -6.96 0.53
CA SER A 287 -19.13 -6.64 1.23
C SER A 287 -18.99 -6.62 2.76
N TYR A 288 -18.17 -7.52 3.29
CA TYR A 288 -17.89 -7.57 4.73
C TYR A 288 -16.95 -6.42 5.15
N CYS A 289 -15.92 -6.14 4.36
CA CYS A 289 -14.95 -5.10 4.67
C CYS A 289 -15.55 -3.69 4.66
N VAL A 290 -16.53 -3.39 3.77
CA VAL A 290 -17.13 -2.06 3.65
C VAL A 290 -18.35 -1.83 4.57
N ARG A 291 -18.59 -2.69 5.56
CA ARG A 291 -19.65 -2.49 6.55
C ARG A 291 -19.45 -1.16 7.30
N GLN A 292 -20.55 -0.47 7.56
CA GLN A 292 -20.52 0.81 8.27
C GLN A 292 -19.93 0.68 9.67
N SER A 293 -20.38 -0.29 10.44
CA SER A 293 -19.86 -0.56 11.78
C SER A 293 -18.54 -1.34 11.69
N ALA A 294 -17.47 -0.78 12.23
CA ALA A 294 -16.13 -1.37 12.25
C ALA A 294 -16.10 -2.75 12.93
N VAL A 295 -16.92 -2.96 13.97
CA VAL A 295 -16.99 -4.22 14.74
C VAL A 295 -17.38 -5.41 13.86
N TRP A 296 -18.20 -5.18 12.85
CA TRP A 296 -18.68 -6.24 11.94
C TRP A 296 -17.79 -6.49 10.73
N ARG A 297 -16.70 -5.73 10.57
CA ARG A 297 -15.70 -6.01 9.53
C ARG A 297 -14.81 -7.17 9.98
N PRO A 298 -14.41 -8.07 9.08
CA PRO A 298 -13.49 -9.16 9.42
C PRO A 298 -12.11 -8.60 9.84
N THR A 299 -11.28 -9.44 10.42
CA THR A 299 -9.83 -9.24 10.53
C THR A 299 -9.15 -9.64 9.21
N MET A 300 -7.89 -9.24 8.99
CA MET A 300 -7.17 -9.69 7.79
C MET A 300 -6.87 -11.19 7.80
N SER A 301 -6.82 -11.85 8.97
CA SER A 301 -6.73 -13.32 9.06
C SER A 301 -7.98 -13.97 8.48
N GLU A 302 -9.18 -13.53 8.91
CA GLU A 302 -10.46 -14.02 8.38
C GLU A 302 -10.64 -13.70 6.89
N VAL A 303 -10.12 -12.55 6.43
CA VAL A 303 -10.10 -12.21 5.00
C VAL A 303 -9.27 -13.22 4.21
N LEU A 304 -8.07 -13.57 4.68
CA LEU A 304 -7.23 -14.56 4.03
C LEU A 304 -7.87 -15.95 4.02
N GLU A 305 -8.47 -16.37 5.12
CA GLU A 305 -9.21 -17.65 5.18
C GLU A 305 -10.34 -17.75 4.15
N LEU A 306 -11.01 -16.61 3.86
CA LEU A 306 -12.08 -16.55 2.86
C LEU A 306 -11.56 -16.54 1.41
N LEU A 307 -10.36 -15.97 1.19
CA LEU A 307 -9.80 -15.83 -0.16
C LEU A 307 -8.92 -17.01 -0.58
N MET A 308 -8.22 -17.65 0.35
CA MET A 308 -7.27 -18.72 0.05
C MET A 308 -8.00 -20.05 -0.14
N ASP A 309 -7.54 -20.84 -1.10
CA ASP A 309 -7.95 -22.23 -1.25
C ASP A 309 -7.08 -23.15 -0.36
N GLU A 310 -7.46 -24.43 -0.18
CA GLU A 310 -6.74 -25.35 0.72
C GLU A 310 -5.26 -25.53 0.33
N GLU A 311 -4.94 -25.46 -0.96
CA GLU A 311 -3.57 -25.54 -1.47
C GLU A 311 -2.76 -24.28 -1.11
N ASP A 312 -3.34 -23.09 -1.24
CA ASP A 312 -2.74 -21.83 -0.84
C ASP A 312 -2.45 -21.79 0.66
N ILE A 313 -3.34 -22.34 1.49
CA ILE A 313 -3.19 -22.40 2.95
C ILE A 313 -2.01 -23.29 3.34
N LYS A 314 -1.79 -24.40 2.64
CA LYS A 314 -0.63 -25.29 2.88
C LYS A 314 0.68 -24.61 2.53
N SER A 315 0.76 -24.01 1.33
CA SER A 315 1.95 -23.28 0.87
C SER A 315 2.31 -22.12 1.81
N ALA A 316 1.32 -21.36 2.27
CA ALA A 316 1.54 -20.25 3.20
C ALA A 316 2.01 -20.70 4.60
N LYS A 317 1.64 -21.89 5.04
CA LYS A 317 2.13 -22.47 6.30
C LYS A 317 3.59 -22.90 6.18
N GLU A 318 3.95 -23.54 5.07
CA GLU A 318 5.33 -23.97 4.79
C GLU A 318 6.28 -22.76 4.67
N GLU A 319 5.86 -21.68 3.99
CA GLU A 319 6.64 -20.43 3.92
C GLU A 319 6.84 -19.77 5.29
N ASN A 320 5.82 -19.76 6.15
CA ASN A 320 5.92 -19.21 7.50
C ASN A 320 6.81 -20.05 8.43
N GLU A 321 6.83 -21.36 8.28
CA GLU A 321 7.73 -22.24 9.05
C GLU A 321 9.20 -22.03 8.63
N VAL A 322 9.47 -21.85 7.35
CA VAL A 322 10.82 -21.53 6.83
C VAL A 322 11.31 -20.16 7.29
N MET A 323 10.41 -19.17 7.45
CA MET A 323 10.78 -17.84 7.93
C MET A 323 10.95 -17.76 9.46
N GLN A 324 10.50 -18.76 10.22
CA GLN A 324 10.65 -18.83 11.68
C GLN A 324 11.81 -19.73 12.14
N ALA A 325 12.38 -20.52 11.25
CA ALA A 325 13.54 -21.38 11.48
C ALA A 325 14.86 -20.66 11.15
#